data_4e337b1471d2312f822aa2d1db2c0029
#
_entry.id   4e337b1471d2312f822aa2d1db2c0029
#
_cell.length_a   1.000
_cell.length_b   1.000
_cell.length_c   1.000
_cell.angle_alpha   90.00
_cell.angle_beta   90.00
_cell.angle_gamma   90.00
#
_symmetry.space_group_name_H-M   'P 1'
#
loop_
_entity.id
_entity.type
_entity.pdbx_description
1 polymer ?
#
loop_
_entity_poly.entity_id
_entity_poly.type
_entity_poly.pdbx_seq_one_letter_code
_entity_poly.pdbx_strand_id
1 'polypeptide(L)'
;MKVCIVTVYNSENCGSYWQAFALCSYLKQGGCDVSFMKRKRKGTSHSIGYVGRQTLKWILKGEIKKAKAQVQQYWTFDESIKKFKIVDEIEALDEEMQKITEVEFKAKTEEFKKRLTEGETLDDILVPAFALAREACFRAIGEKPFRVQLIGGVAIHRGNIAEMKTGEGKTLTTVLPAYLNALEGKGVHVITTNEYLSTRNAEWMEPIYTLLGVSVGINLREKSPKEKREAYNADITYTTNNELGFDYLRDNMVVHKENRTQRGLNFAIIDEVDSILIDEARTPLIISGGVAKSANVYKEADRVAKNLTLDDYVVDEKTKKVTLTEEGVKHAENLLHLDNLYDIKNSVMVHNLDKALTANYAFKRDVDYVVENDQVLIVDTFTGRLMHGRQFSEGLHQAIEAKENVTINEETKTLATITFQNLFRMYNKLAGMTGTAKTEEEE
;
A
#
# COMPACT_ATOMS: atom_id res chain seq x y z
N MET A 1 -12.71 -0.90 7.19
CA MET A 1 -12.02 -2.15 6.86
C MET A 1 -12.27 -3.15 7.99
N LYS A 2 -12.81 -4.34 7.70
CA LYS A 2 -13.00 -5.37 8.73
C LYS A 2 -11.77 -6.29 8.65
N VAL A 3 -10.98 -6.35 9.71
CA VAL A 3 -9.85 -7.26 9.82
C VAL A 3 -10.37 -8.63 10.24
N CYS A 4 -10.08 -9.66 9.45
CA CYS A 4 -10.36 -11.04 9.80
C CYS A 4 -9.03 -11.77 10.01
N ILE A 5 -8.70 -12.04 11.26
CA ILE A 5 -7.57 -12.88 11.61
C ILE A 5 -8.03 -14.33 11.56
N VAL A 6 -7.53 -15.07 10.55
CA VAL A 6 -7.74 -16.53 10.47
C VAL A 6 -6.52 -17.19 11.10
N THR A 7 -6.61 -17.49 12.40
CA THR A 7 -5.59 -18.30 13.05
C THR A 7 -5.89 -19.78 12.82
N VAL A 8 -4.99 -20.47 12.15
CA VAL A 8 -5.06 -21.92 11.99
C VAL A 8 -4.60 -22.58 13.28
N TYR A 9 -5.50 -23.28 13.93
CA TYR A 9 -5.21 -24.00 15.17
C TYR A 9 -4.60 -25.37 14.92
N ASN A 10 -3.39 -25.55 15.43
CA ASN A 10 -2.87 -26.88 15.68
C ASN A 10 -3.63 -27.48 16.90
N SER A 11 -3.95 -28.77 16.84
CA SER A 11 -4.93 -29.50 17.66
C SER A 11 -4.69 -29.50 19.19
N GLU A 12 -3.69 -28.78 19.68
CA GLU A 12 -3.27 -28.83 21.09
C GLU A 12 -3.69 -27.64 21.96
N ASN A 13 -4.25 -26.56 21.38
CA ASN A 13 -4.58 -25.35 22.13
C ASN A 13 -6.10 -25.17 22.37
N CYS A 14 -6.59 -25.77 23.44
CA CYS A 14 -7.99 -25.67 23.88
C CYS A 14 -8.38 -24.31 24.50
N GLY A 15 -7.44 -23.39 24.73
CA GLY A 15 -7.68 -22.14 25.46
C GLY A 15 -8.66 -21.19 24.77
N SER A 16 -8.55 -21.02 23.47
CA SER A 16 -9.41 -20.12 22.69
C SER A 16 -10.83 -20.62 22.51
N TYR A 17 -11.03 -21.94 22.48
CA TYR A 17 -12.36 -22.53 22.42
C TYR A 17 -13.21 -22.15 23.64
N TRP A 18 -12.60 -22.18 24.83
CA TRP A 18 -13.28 -21.81 26.08
C TRP A 18 -13.52 -20.31 26.24
N GLN A 19 -12.67 -19.48 25.64
CA GLN A 19 -12.89 -18.02 25.58
C GLN A 19 -14.11 -17.68 24.73
N ALA A 20 -14.20 -18.25 23.53
CA ALA A 20 -15.35 -18.09 22.64
C ALA A 20 -16.63 -18.58 23.30
N PHE A 21 -16.57 -19.73 24.04
CA PHE A 21 -17.73 -20.28 24.74
C PHE A 21 -18.22 -19.39 25.89
N ALA A 22 -17.31 -18.89 26.74
CA ALA A 22 -17.66 -17.98 27.83
C ALA A 22 -18.28 -16.69 27.32
N LEU A 23 -17.75 -16.16 26.24
CA LEU A 23 -18.24 -14.93 25.59
C LEU A 23 -19.63 -15.14 24.96
N CYS A 24 -19.85 -16.27 24.26
CA CYS A 24 -21.16 -16.61 23.68
C CYS A 24 -22.21 -16.78 24.75
N SER A 25 -21.87 -17.42 25.89
CA SER A 25 -22.78 -17.62 27.01
C SER A 25 -23.19 -16.27 27.65
N TYR A 26 -22.24 -15.36 27.78
CA TYR A 26 -22.52 -14.04 28.33
C TYR A 26 -23.40 -13.18 27.40
N LEU A 27 -23.15 -13.23 26.10
CA LEU A 27 -23.94 -12.50 25.11
C LEU A 27 -25.39 -13.02 25.04
N LYS A 28 -25.61 -14.31 25.23
CA LYS A 28 -26.95 -14.90 25.38
C LYS A 28 -27.67 -14.36 26.59
N GLN A 29 -27.00 -14.23 27.75
CA GLN A 29 -27.56 -13.62 28.95
C GLN A 29 -27.94 -12.15 28.78
N GLY A 30 -27.23 -11.42 27.87
CA GLY A 30 -27.52 -10.06 27.48
C GLY A 30 -28.59 -9.90 26.38
N GLY A 31 -29.33 -10.98 26.03
CA GLY A 31 -30.43 -10.94 25.06
C GLY A 31 -30.01 -11.03 23.59
N CYS A 32 -28.75 -11.38 23.30
CA CYS A 32 -28.29 -11.61 21.94
C CYS A 32 -28.58 -13.05 21.50
N ASP A 33 -29.06 -13.25 20.27
CA ASP A 33 -29.26 -14.57 19.70
C ASP A 33 -27.90 -15.14 19.23
N VAL A 34 -27.35 -16.08 19.99
CA VAL A 34 -26.03 -16.67 19.75
C VAL A 34 -26.13 -18.19 19.84
N SER A 35 -25.78 -18.88 18.75
CA SER A 35 -25.73 -20.35 18.73
C SER A 35 -24.29 -20.89 18.85
N PHE A 36 -24.11 -21.98 19.57
CA PHE A 36 -22.81 -22.61 19.79
C PHE A 36 -22.82 -24.07 19.38
N MET A 37 -21.90 -24.51 18.55
CA MET A 37 -21.79 -25.87 18.07
C MET A 37 -20.80 -26.70 18.93
N LYS A 38 -21.30 -27.72 19.60
CA LYS A 38 -20.53 -28.65 20.43
C LYS A 38 -19.91 -29.74 19.57
N ARG A 39 -18.59 -29.68 19.31
CA ARG A 39 -17.89 -30.82 18.69
C ARG A 39 -17.56 -31.87 19.76
N LYS A 40 -18.17 -33.04 19.67
CA LYS A 40 -17.81 -34.19 20.51
C LYS A 40 -16.43 -34.70 20.10
N ARG A 41 -15.41 -34.52 20.94
CA ARG A 41 -14.20 -35.37 20.92
C ARG A 41 -14.22 -36.34 22.09
N LYS A 42 -13.95 -37.60 21.81
CA LYS A 42 -13.66 -38.59 22.81
C LYS A 42 -12.26 -38.36 23.40
N GLY A 43 -12.20 -38.24 24.72
CA GLY A 43 -10.97 -38.42 25.50
C GLY A 43 -10.16 -37.17 25.80
N THR A 44 -10.02 -36.91 27.06
CA THR A 44 -9.12 -36.10 27.90
C THR A 44 -9.68 -34.80 28.46
N SER A 45 -9.79 -34.85 29.80
CA SER A 45 -10.08 -33.69 30.65
C SER A 45 -8.81 -32.85 30.81
N HIS A 46 -8.87 -31.58 30.50
CA HIS A 46 -7.86 -30.62 30.92
C HIS A 46 -8.48 -29.30 31.42
N SER A 47 -7.84 -28.75 32.43
CA SER A 47 -8.22 -27.62 33.25
C SER A 47 -8.45 -26.32 32.45
N ILE A 48 -9.35 -25.48 32.94
CA ILE A 48 -9.66 -24.14 32.45
C ILE A 48 -8.40 -23.29 32.47
N GLY A 49 -7.89 -22.92 31.31
CA GLY A 49 -6.66 -22.14 31.14
C GLY A 49 -6.77 -20.70 31.67
N TYR A 50 -5.61 -20.09 31.92
CA TYR A 50 -5.40 -18.77 32.51
C TYR A 50 -6.20 -17.62 31.84
N VAL A 51 -6.44 -17.72 30.56
CA VAL A 51 -7.10 -16.66 29.77
C VAL A 51 -8.61 -16.62 30.02
N GLY A 52 -9.27 -17.77 30.20
CA GLY A 52 -10.68 -17.81 30.60
C GLY A 52 -10.93 -17.11 31.93
N ARG A 53 -9.97 -17.12 32.85
CA ARG A 53 -10.06 -16.41 34.13
C ARG A 53 -9.91 -14.91 33.99
N GLN A 54 -9.16 -14.39 33.00
CA GLN A 54 -8.95 -12.97 32.77
C GLN A 54 -10.18 -12.31 32.15
N THR A 55 -10.77 -12.96 31.15
CA THR A 55 -12.03 -12.51 30.52
C THR A 55 -13.18 -12.51 31.52
N LEU A 56 -13.29 -13.57 32.35
CA LEU A 56 -14.29 -13.61 33.44
C LEU A 56 -14.06 -12.50 34.48
N LYS A 57 -12.78 -12.16 34.78
CA LYS A 57 -12.45 -11.06 35.70
C LYS A 57 -12.87 -9.68 35.17
N TRP A 58 -12.78 -9.44 33.86
CA TRP A 58 -13.24 -8.20 33.25
C TRP A 58 -14.76 -8.09 33.25
N ILE A 59 -15.45 -9.20 32.96
CA ILE A 59 -16.91 -9.27 33.03
C ILE A 59 -17.40 -9.01 34.45
N LEU A 60 -16.77 -9.63 35.45
CA LEU A 60 -17.11 -9.45 36.88
C LEU A 60 -16.75 -8.06 37.44
N LYS A 61 -15.83 -7.31 36.78
CA LYS A 61 -15.45 -5.96 37.14
C LYS A 61 -16.26 -4.84 36.43
N GLY A 62 -17.27 -5.21 35.65
CA GLY A 62 -18.15 -4.25 34.98
C GLY A 62 -17.52 -3.52 33.77
N GLU A 63 -16.38 -3.97 33.27
CA GLU A 63 -15.71 -3.41 32.10
C GLU A 63 -16.34 -3.89 30.77
N ILE A 64 -17.66 -3.78 30.70
CA ILE A 64 -18.51 -4.26 29.57
C ILE A 64 -18.12 -3.58 28.24
N LYS A 65 -17.59 -2.35 28.28
CA LYS A 65 -17.15 -1.65 27.05
C LYS A 65 -15.93 -2.31 26.39
N LYS A 66 -14.95 -2.77 27.18
CA LYS A 66 -13.75 -3.47 26.65
C LYS A 66 -14.11 -4.86 26.11
N ALA A 67 -14.98 -5.58 26.81
CA ALA A 67 -15.48 -6.86 26.32
C ALA A 67 -16.30 -6.71 25.03
N LYS A 68 -17.13 -5.66 24.89
CA LYS A 68 -17.87 -5.35 23.66
C LYS A 68 -16.95 -4.94 22.49
N ALA A 69 -15.90 -4.16 22.74
CA ALA A 69 -14.95 -3.78 21.69
C ALA A 69 -14.21 -5.01 21.15
N GLN A 70 -13.78 -5.92 22.02
CA GLN A 70 -13.15 -7.18 21.64
C GLN A 70 -14.09 -8.11 20.86
N VAL A 71 -15.40 -8.12 21.20
CA VAL A 71 -16.42 -8.91 20.48
C VAL A 71 -16.75 -8.34 19.10
N GLN A 72 -16.64 -7.03 18.90
CA GLN A 72 -16.81 -6.41 17.58
C GLN A 72 -15.63 -6.67 16.64
N GLN A 73 -14.46 -6.98 17.16
CA GLN A 73 -13.27 -7.37 16.38
C GLN A 73 -13.31 -8.84 15.95
N TYR A 74 -13.94 -9.72 16.74
CA TYR A 74 -14.05 -11.13 16.38
C TYR A 74 -15.33 -11.40 15.57
N TRP A 75 -15.16 -12.17 14.52
CA TRP A 75 -16.26 -12.72 13.75
C TRP A 75 -17.36 -13.29 14.62
N THR A 76 -18.60 -13.00 14.28
CA THR A 76 -19.70 -13.76 14.85
C THR A 76 -19.49 -15.24 14.50
N PHE A 77 -19.72 -16.11 15.44
CA PHE A 77 -19.57 -17.57 15.29
C PHE A 77 -20.32 -18.11 14.05
N ASP A 78 -21.46 -17.52 13.70
CA ASP A 78 -22.22 -17.81 12.48
C ASP A 78 -21.45 -17.56 11.19
N GLU A 79 -20.67 -16.49 11.08
CA GLU A 79 -19.86 -16.24 9.89
C GLU A 79 -18.72 -17.25 9.77
N SER A 80 -18.15 -17.69 10.89
CA SER A 80 -17.12 -18.74 10.91
C SER A 80 -17.69 -20.09 10.47
N ILE A 81 -18.89 -20.46 10.95
CA ILE A 81 -19.57 -21.71 10.54
C ILE A 81 -19.89 -21.68 9.05
N LYS A 82 -20.44 -20.56 8.54
CA LYS A 82 -20.74 -20.41 7.11
C LYS A 82 -19.50 -20.58 6.24
N LYS A 83 -18.34 -20.09 6.72
CA LYS A 83 -17.06 -20.29 6.01
C LYS A 83 -16.59 -21.72 6.01
N PHE A 84 -16.69 -22.42 7.13
CA PHE A 84 -16.35 -23.84 7.18
C PHE A 84 -17.27 -24.66 6.28
N LYS A 85 -18.58 -24.35 6.25
CA LYS A 85 -19.54 -25.02 5.37
C LYS A 85 -19.19 -24.82 3.88
N ILE A 86 -18.83 -23.63 3.47
CA ILE A 86 -18.37 -23.34 2.10
C ILE A 86 -17.15 -24.21 1.75
N VAL A 87 -16.20 -24.37 2.65
CA VAL A 87 -15.02 -25.22 2.41
C VAL A 87 -15.39 -26.69 2.30
N ASP A 88 -16.33 -27.18 3.13
CA ASP A 88 -16.86 -28.55 3.02
C ASP A 88 -17.54 -28.77 1.65
N GLU A 89 -18.28 -27.77 1.15
CA GLU A 89 -18.92 -27.80 -0.16
C GLU A 89 -17.89 -27.79 -1.32
N ILE A 90 -16.80 -27.02 -1.21
CA ILE A 90 -15.69 -27.03 -2.17
C ILE A 90 -15.01 -28.41 -2.21
N GLU A 91 -14.71 -28.97 -1.05
CA GLU A 91 -14.07 -30.29 -0.94
C GLU A 91 -14.97 -31.44 -1.44
N ALA A 92 -16.27 -31.31 -1.32
CA ALA A 92 -17.23 -32.29 -1.84
C ALA A 92 -17.22 -32.38 -3.37
N LEU A 93 -16.79 -31.36 -4.07
CA LEU A 93 -16.67 -31.36 -5.54
C LEU A 93 -15.36 -31.98 -6.06
N ASP A 94 -14.43 -32.38 -5.19
CA ASP A 94 -13.12 -32.90 -5.59
C ASP A 94 -13.21 -34.08 -6.58
N GLU A 95 -14.09 -35.06 -6.33
CA GLU A 95 -14.24 -36.22 -7.21
C GLU A 95 -14.81 -35.85 -8.58
N GLU A 96 -15.65 -34.83 -8.66
CA GLU A 96 -16.19 -34.31 -9.91
C GLU A 96 -15.10 -33.57 -10.71
N MET A 97 -14.34 -32.70 -10.04
CA MET A 97 -13.29 -31.91 -10.65
C MET A 97 -12.14 -32.78 -11.19
N GLN A 98 -11.82 -33.90 -10.54
CA GLN A 98 -10.83 -34.87 -11.03
C GLN A 98 -11.18 -35.52 -12.36
N LYS A 99 -12.44 -35.55 -12.74
CA LYS A 99 -12.91 -36.14 -14.01
C LYS A 99 -12.88 -35.16 -15.19
N ILE A 100 -12.72 -33.86 -14.92
CA ILE A 100 -12.70 -32.81 -15.91
C ILE A 100 -11.44 -32.95 -16.80
N THR A 101 -11.60 -32.80 -18.12
CA THR A 101 -10.49 -32.74 -19.07
C THR A 101 -9.88 -31.34 -19.12
N GLU A 102 -8.66 -31.20 -19.64
CA GLU A 102 -7.99 -29.88 -19.73
C GLU A 102 -8.78 -28.85 -20.57
N VAL A 103 -9.48 -29.32 -21.59
CA VAL A 103 -10.32 -28.42 -22.42
C VAL A 103 -11.53 -27.89 -21.64
N GLU A 104 -12.08 -28.72 -20.75
CA GLU A 104 -13.25 -28.34 -19.94
C GLU A 104 -12.94 -27.30 -18.87
N PHE A 105 -11.68 -27.12 -18.43
CA PHE A 105 -11.33 -26.02 -17.52
C PHE A 105 -11.67 -24.66 -18.11
N LYS A 106 -11.27 -24.42 -19.36
CA LYS A 106 -11.58 -23.15 -20.06
C LYS A 106 -13.07 -23.01 -20.33
N ALA A 107 -13.74 -24.09 -20.71
CA ALA A 107 -15.18 -24.09 -20.95
C ALA A 107 -15.97 -23.74 -19.68
N LYS A 108 -15.58 -24.30 -18.51
CA LYS A 108 -16.18 -23.94 -17.21
C LYS A 108 -15.90 -22.49 -16.81
N THR A 109 -14.73 -21.97 -17.09
CA THR A 109 -14.42 -20.56 -16.89
C THR A 109 -15.34 -19.65 -17.70
N GLU A 110 -15.55 -19.96 -18.98
CA GLU A 110 -16.49 -19.21 -19.84
C GLU A 110 -17.96 -19.38 -19.38
N GLU A 111 -18.33 -20.54 -18.88
CA GLU A 111 -19.64 -20.77 -18.25
C GLU A 111 -19.82 -19.84 -17.03
N PHE A 112 -18.83 -19.74 -16.14
CA PHE A 112 -18.90 -18.83 -14.99
C PHE A 112 -19.01 -17.36 -15.40
N LYS A 113 -18.23 -16.93 -16.39
CA LYS A 113 -18.34 -15.56 -16.94
C LYS A 113 -19.75 -15.30 -17.49
N LYS A 114 -20.34 -16.26 -18.18
CA LYS A 114 -21.70 -16.16 -18.68
C LYS A 114 -22.72 -16.04 -17.55
N ARG A 115 -22.64 -16.88 -16.51
CA ARG A 115 -23.52 -16.83 -15.33
C ARG A 115 -23.46 -15.46 -14.64
N LEU A 116 -22.27 -14.86 -14.53
CA LEU A 116 -22.10 -13.50 -14.01
C LEU A 116 -22.79 -12.44 -14.90
N THR A 117 -22.73 -12.59 -16.23
CA THR A 117 -23.45 -11.67 -17.15
C THR A 117 -24.96 -11.85 -17.10
N GLU A 118 -25.45 -13.02 -16.71
CA GLU A 118 -26.86 -13.35 -16.52
C GLU A 118 -27.40 -12.89 -15.16
N GLY A 119 -26.56 -12.32 -14.29
CA GLY A 119 -26.93 -11.66 -13.05
C GLY A 119 -26.60 -12.43 -11.76
N GLU A 120 -25.92 -13.56 -11.84
CA GLU A 120 -25.35 -14.22 -10.66
C GLU A 120 -24.20 -13.37 -10.08
N THR A 121 -23.92 -13.55 -8.80
CA THR A 121 -22.83 -12.88 -8.09
C THR A 121 -21.59 -13.78 -8.00
N LEU A 122 -20.45 -13.18 -7.64
CA LEU A 122 -19.24 -13.96 -7.38
C LEU A 122 -19.41 -14.94 -6.20
N ASP A 123 -20.24 -14.62 -5.22
CA ASP A 123 -20.55 -15.52 -4.10
C ASP A 123 -21.37 -16.74 -4.56
N ASP A 124 -22.24 -16.62 -5.56
CA ASP A 124 -23.03 -17.73 -6.09
C ASP A 124 -22.17 -18.77 -6.83
N ILE A 125 -21.12 -18.32 -7.50
CA ILE A 125 -20.18 -19.19 -8.22
C ILE A 125 -18.91 -19.54 -7.42
N LEU A 126 -18.77 -19.04 -6.19
CA LEU A 126 -17.55 -19.20 -5.39
C LEU A 126 -17.17 -20.68 -5.21
N VAL A 127 -18.14 -21.52 -4.80
CA VAL A 127 -17.88 -22.94 -4.51
C VAL A 127 -17.36 -23.67 -5.74
N PRO A 128 -18.07 -23.69 -6.88
CA PRO A 128 -17.58 -24.39 -8.08
C PRO A 128 -16.33 -23.76 -8.66
N ALA A 129 -16.14 -22.44 -8.61
CA ALA A 129 -14.94 -21.78 -9.11
C ALA A 129 -13.70 -22.12 -8.26
N PHE A 130 -13.84 -22.15 -6.92
CA PHE A 130 -12.73 -22.55 -6.04
C PHE A 130 -12.40 -24.05 -6.20
N ALA A 131 -13.39 -24.92 -6.37
CA ALA A 131 -13.17 -26.33 -6.64
C ALA A 131 -12.41 -26.53 -7.96
N LEU A 132 -12.78 -25.81 -9.02
CA LEU A 132 -12.11 -25.84 -10.31
C LEU A 132 -10.65 -25.33 -10.18
N ALA A 133 -10.44 -24.19 -9.54
CA ALA A 133 -9.12 -23.62 -9.34
C ALA A 133 -8.21 -24.52 -8.46
N ARG A 134 -8.77 -25.18 -7.46
CA ARG A 134 -8.08 -26.14 -6.60
C ARG A 134 -7.54 -27.33 -7.40
N GLU A 135 -8.35 -27.89 -8.28
CA GLU A 135 -7.94 -28.98 -9.17
C GLU A 135 -6.93 -28.48 -10.23
N ALA A 136 -7.11 -27.26 -10.75
CA ALA A 136 -6.16 -26.66 -11.68
C ALA A 136 -4.76 -26.49 -11.03
N CYS A 137 -4.69 -26.07 -9.76
CA CYS A 137 -3.43 -26.03 -9.02
C CYS A 137 -2.73 -27.38 -8.99
N PHE A 138 -3.47 -28.44 -8.67
CA PHE A 138 -2.91 -29.78 -8.61
C PHE A 138 -2.39 -30.27 -9.97
N ARG A 139 -3.13 -30.02 -11.03
CA ARG A 139 -2.72 -30.47 -12.39
C ARG A 139 -1.56 -29.66 -12.95
N ALA A 140 -1.55 -28.35 -12.75
CA ALA A 140 -0.56 -27.49 -13.35
C ALA A 140 0.79 -27.54 -12.61
N ILE A 141 0.79 -27.63 -11.28
CA ILE A 141 2.03 -27.55 -10.49
C ILE A 141 2.21 -28.68 -9.46
N GLY A 142 1.29 -29.64 -9.40
CA GLY A 142 1.34 -30.77 -8.46
C GLY A 142 0.95 -30.43 -7.02
N GLU A 143 0.54 -29.19 -6.72
CA GLU A 143 0.19 -28.74 -5.38
C GLU A 143 -1.33 -28.49 -5.26
N LYS A 144 -2.00 -29.26 -4.39
CA LYS A 144 -3.42 -29.08 -4.13
C LYS A 144 -3.63 -28.18 -2.92
N PRO A 145 -4.34 -27.05 -3.02
CA PRO A 145 -4.60 -26.19 -1.89
C PRO A 145 -5.22 -26.92 -0.70
N PHE A 146 -4.62 -26.76 0.47
CA PHE A 146 -5.13 -27.34 1.72
C PHE A 146 -6.36 -26.60 2.22
N ARG A 147 -7.12 -27.23 3.11
CA ARG A 147 -8.32 -26.66 3.72
C ARG A 147 -8.09 -25.26 4.32
N VAL A 148 -6.95 -25.02 4.94
CA VAL A 148 -6.59 -23.72 5.53
C VAL A 148 -6.40 -22.65 4.45
N GLN A 149 -5.87 -23.02 3.29
CA GLN A 149 -5.69 -22.12 2.15
C GLN A 149 -7.04 -21.79 1.48
N LEU A 150 -7.98 -22.75 1.46
CA LEU A 150 -9.36 -22.48 1.01
C LEU A 150 -10.03 -21.45 1.94
N ILE A 151 -9.87 -21.59 3.26
CA ILE A 151 -10.39 -20.62 4.25
C ILE A 151 -9.77 -19.24 4.03
N GLY A 152 -8.43 -19.18 3.86
CA GLY A 152 -7.71 -17.94 3.54
C GLY A 152 -8.21 -17.29 2.25
N GLY A 153 -8.38 -18.08 1.19
CA GLY A 153 -8.90 -17.63 -0.09
C GLY A 153 -10.31 -17.02 0.01
N VAL A 154 -11.21 -17.66 0.76
CA VAL A 154 -12.57 -17.13 1.02
C VAL A 154 -12.50 -15.84 1.83
N ALA A 155 -11.59 -15.73 2.80
CA ALA A 155 -11.40 -14.52 3.59
C ALA A 155 -10.93 -13.36 2.70
N ILE A 156 -9.93 -13.59 1.85
CA ILE A 156 -9.41 -12.61 0.89
C ILE A 156 -10.50 -12.21 -0.12
N HIS A 157 -11.23 -13.17 -0.68
CA HIS A 157 -12.34 -12.86 -1.58
C HIS A 157 -13.36 -11.90 -0.94
N ARG A 158 -13.63 -12.04 0.35
CA ARG A 158 -14.55 -11.19 1.10
C ARG A 158 -13.99 -9.85 1.57
N GLY A 159 -12.80 -9.46 1.09
CA GLY A 159 -12.18 -8.18 1.43
C GLY A 159 -11.59 -8.14 2.84
N ASN A 160 -11.14 -9.28 3.35
CA ASN A 160 -10.50 -9.36 4.67
C ASN A 160 -8.99 -9.57 4.54
N ILE A 161 -8.29 -9.37 5.65
CA ILE A 161 -6.87 -9.72 5.79
C ILE A 161 -6.79 -11.15 6.35
N ALA A 162 -6.06 -12.03 5.65
CA ALA A 162 -5.76 -13.37 6.10
C ALA A 162 -4.38 -13.40 6.76
N GLU A 163 -4.31 -13.67 8.06
CA GLU A 163 -3.04 -13.94 8.71
C GLU A 163 -2.63 -15.38 8.41
N MET A 164 -1.55 -15.53 7.66
CA MET A 164 -0.95 -16.82 7.31
C MET A 164 0.56 -16.74 7.55
N LYS A 165 1.07 -17.65 8.38
CA LYS A 165 2.50 -17.67 8.71
C LYS A 165 3.37 -17.98 7.49
N THR A 166 4.62 -17.60 7.58
CA THR A 166 5.63 -17.95 6.57
C THR A 166 5.67 -19.47 6.38
N GLY A 167 5.61 -19.93 5.12
CA GLY A 167 5.57 -21.35 4.79
C GLY A 167 4.18 -21.99 4.71
N GLU A 168 3.09 -21.27 5.04
CA GLU A 168 1.71 -21.80 4.93
C GLU A 168 1.13 -21.69 3.51
N GLY A 169 1.92 -21.22 2.54
CA GLY A 169 1.54 -21.20 1.11
C GLY A 169 0.66 -20.02 0.74
N LYS A 170 0.97 -18.81 1.23
CA LYS A 170 0.28 -17.54 0.86
C LYS A 170 0.11 -17.38 -0.64
N THR A 171 1.18 -17.64 -1.42
CA THR A 171 1.18 -17.50 -2.89
C THR A 171 0.11 -18.38 -3.54
N LEU A 172 0.00 -19.65 -3.12
CA LEU A 172 -1.00 -20.58 -3.64
C LEU A 172 -2.43 -20.18 -3.20
N THR A 173 -2.57 -19.69 -1.97
CA THR A 173 -3.86 -19.19 -1.46
C THR A 173 -4.38 -18.02 -2.30
N THR A 174 -3.51 -17.16 -2.80
CA THR A 174 -3.88 -16.00 -3.63
C THR A 174 -4.53 -16.40 -4.95
N VAL A 175 -4.18 -17.55 -5.51
CA VAL A 175 -4.72 -18.04 -6.80
C VAL A 175 -6.24 -18.12 -6.77
N LEU A 176 -6.81 -18.64 -5.69
CA LEU A 176 -8.26 -18.89 -5.57
C LEU A 176 -9.09 -17.60 -5.68
N PRO A 177 -8.88 -16.59 -4.83
CA PRO A 177 -9.61 -15.33 -4.92
C PRO A 177 -9.23 -14.51 -6.15
N ALA A 178 -7.98 -14.59 -6.64
CA ALA A 178 -7.56 -13.90 -7.85
C ALA A 178 -8.33 -14.42 -9.07
N TYR A 179 -8.39 -15.73 -9.24
CA TYR A 179 -9.16 -16.37 -10.30
C TYR A 179 -10.64 -15.98 -10.24
N LEU A 180 -11.30 -16.20 -9.10
CA LEU A 180 -12.73 -15.90 -8.95
C LEU A 180 -13.07 -14.45 -9.31
N ASN A 181 -12.29 -13.50 -8.81
CA ASN A 181 -12.57 -12.07 -9.05
C ASN A 181 -12.15 -11.62 -10.48
N ALA A 182 -11.24 -12.33 -11.13
CA ALA A 182 -10.87 -12.07 -12.52
C ALA A 182 -12.03 -12.36 -13.49
N LEU A 183 -12.94 -13.27 -13.13
CA LEU A 183 -14.09 -13.64 -13.96
C LEU A 183 -15.04 -12.46 -14.26
N GLU A 184 -15.05 -11.40 -13.45
CA GLU A 184 -15.79 -10.17 -13.74
C GLU A 184 -15.20 -9.36 -14.90
N GLY A 185 -14.00 -9.67 -15.39
CA GLY A 185 -13.33 -8.90 -16.45
C GLY A 185 -12.87 -7.49 -16.05
N LYS A 186 -12.97 -7.12 -14.77
CA LYS A 186 -12.60 -5.78 -14.26
C LYS A 186 -11.14 -5.65 -13.83
N GLY A 187 -10.38 -6.74 -13.80
CA GLY A 187 -8.99 -6.81 -13.38
C GLY A 187 -8.77 -7.01 -11.88
N VAL A 188 -7.78 -7.84 -11.60
CA VAL A 188 -7.28 -8.12 -10.25
C VAL A 188 -5.82 -7.76 -10.20
N HIS A 189 -5.40 -6.97 -9.22
CA HIS A 189 -4.00 -6.63 -8.98
C HIS A 189 -3.49 -7.44 -7.79
N VAL A 190 -2.44 -8.23 -8.00
CA VAL A 190 -1.69 -8.93 -6.94
C VAL A 190 -0.42 -8.13 -6.68
N ILE A 191 -0.33 -7.58 -5.46
CA ILE A 191 0.66 -6.56 -5.12
C ILE A 191 1.64 -7.11 -4.11
N THR A 192 2.94 -6.97 -4.41
CA THR A 192 4.05 -7.39 -3.56
C THR A 192 4.98 -6.22 -3.25
N THR A 193 5.93 -6.40 -2.34
CA THR A 193 6.88 -5.37 -1.93
C THR A 193 8.03 -5.17 -2.91
N ASN A 194 8.34 -6.15 -3.77
CA ASN A 194 9.46 -6.06 -4.70
C ASN A 194 9.23 -6.82 -6.02
N GLU A 195 9.98 -6.44 -7.05
CA GLU A 195 9.82 -6.97 -8.41
C GLU A 195 10.19 -8.46 -8.52
N TYR A 196 11.18 -8.91 -7.75
CA TYR A 196 11.56 -10.32 -7.75
C TYR A 196 10.41 -11.23 -7.30
N LEU A 197 9.73 -10.86 -6.20
CA LEU A 197 8.57 -11.61 -5.72
C LEU A 197 7.40 -11.53 -6.70
N SER A 198 7.16 -10.36 -7.29
CA SER A 198 6.11 -10.16 -8.29
C SER A 198 6.31 -11.09 -9.48
N THR A 199 7.52 -11.09 -10.05
CA THR A 199 7.87 -11.93 -11.22
C THR A 199 7.83 -13.42 -10.87
N ARG A 200 8.54 -13.83 -9.81
CA ARG A 200 8.57 -15.22 -9.38
C ARG A 200 7.19 -15.80 -9.10
N ASN A 201 6.35 -15.04 -8.39
CA ASN A 201 5.01 -15.51 -8.04
C ASN A 201 4.11 -15.59 -9.27
N ALA A 202 4.23 -14.63 -10.19
CA ALA A 202 3.48 -14.65 -11.43
C ALA A 202 3.87 -15.87 -12.30
N GLU A 203 5.16 -16.04 -12.56
CA GLU A 203 5.68 -17.15 -13.38
C GLU A 203 5.34 -18.51 -12.78
N TRP A 204 5.39 -18.66 -11.47
CA TRP A 204 5.06 -19.92 -10.81
C TRP A 204 3.56 -20.22 -10.87
N MET A 205 2.68 -19.21 -10.78
CA MET A 205 1.22 -19.39 -10.80
C MET A 205 0.62 -19.33 -12.23
N GLU A 206 1.35 -18.80 -13.23
CA GLU A 206 0.88 -18.67 -14.62
C GLU A 206 0.37 -19.98 -15.23
N PRO A 207 1.01 -21.15 -15.04
CA PRO A 207 0.49 -22.41 -15.56
C PRO A 207 -0.93 -22.73 -15.10
N ILE A 208 -1.27 -22.39 -13.85
CA ILE A 208 -2.62 -22.60 -13.27
C ILE A 208 -3.61 -21.71 -14.00
N TYR A 209 -3.30 -20.41 -14.11
CA TYR A 209 -4.17 -19.45 -14.77
C TYR A 209 -4.36 -19.74 -16.26
N THR A 210 -3.30 -20.19 -16.93
CA THR A 210 -3.35 -20.63 -18.33
C THR A 210 -4.28 -21.81 -18.53
N LEU A 211 -4.23 -22.80 -17.62
CA LEU A 211 -5.14 -23.94 -17.63
C LEU A 211 -6.59 -23.49 -17.43
N LEU A 212 -6.81 -22.55 -16.53
CA LEU A 212 -8.13 -21.96 -16.26
C LEU A 212 -8.61 -21.01 -17.37
N GLY A 213 -7.76 -20.60 -18.30
CA GLY A 213 -8.12 -19.69 -19.39
C GLY A 213 -8.22 -18.22 -18.98
N VAL A 214 -7.48 -17.79 -17.95
CA VAL A 214 -7.34 -16.39 -17.58
C VAL A 214 -5.93 -15.88 -17.86
N SER A 215 -5.82 -14.63 -18.28
CA SER A 215 -4.55 -14.02 -18.67
C SER A 215 -3.83 -13.42 -17.47
N VAL A 216 -2.49 -13.49 -17.49
CA VAL A 216 -1.61 -12.91 -16.48
C VAL A 216 -0.72 -11.85 -17.10
N GLY A 217 -0.61 -10.71 -16.45
CA GLY A 217 0.32 -9.65 -16.78
C GLY A 217 1.28 -9.41 -15.62
N ILE A 218 2.53 -9.11 -15.95
CA ILE A 218 3.55 -8.72 -14.97
C ILE A 218 3.94 -7.28 -15.27
N ASN A 219 3.74 -6.39 -14.32
CA ASN A 219 4.11 -4.99 -14.44
C ASN A 219 5.39 -4.71 -13.66
N LEU A 220 6.44 -4.29 -14.38
CA LEU A 220 7.77 -3.98 -13.85
C LEU A 220 8.20 -2.57 -14.25
N ARG A 221 9.16 -2.01 -13.52
CA ARG A 221 9.67 -0.66 -13.72
C ARG A 221 10.21 -0.41 -15.14
N GLU A 222 10.95 -1.38 -15.67
CA GLU A 222 11.64 -1.25 -16.94
C GLU A 222 10.71 -1.34 -18.17
N LYS A 223 9.45 -1.75 -17.99
CA LYS A 223 8.49 -1.90 -19.09
C LYS A 223 8.07 -0.54 -19.65
N SER A 224 7.96 -0.51 -20.98
CA SER A 224 7.43 0.64 -21.70
C SER A 224 5.93 0.88 -21.37
N PRO A 225 5.40 2.08 -21.58
CA PRO A 225 3.97 2.37 -21.34
C PRO A 225 3.02 1.44 -22.11
N LYS A 226 3.42 0.95 -23.29
CA LYS A 226 2.64 -0.02 -24.07
C LYS A 226 2.60 -1.38 -23.37
N GLU A 227 3.74 -1.91 -22.96
CA GLU A 227 3.83 -3.20 -22.27
C GLU A 227 3.14 -3.15 -20.89
N LYS A 228 3.24 -2.00 -20.18
CA LYS A 228 2.49 -1.79 -18.94
C LYS A 228 0.99 -1.83 -19.15
N ARG A 229 0.49 -1.19 -20.23
CA ARG A 229 -0.93 -1.22 -20.61
C ARG A 229 -1.38 -2.65 -20.93
N GLU A 230 -0.58 -3.41 -21.65
CA GLU A 230 -0.86 -4.82 -21.93
C GLU A 230 -0.92 -5.64 -20.63
N ALA A 231 0.01 -5.42 -19.69
CA ALA A 231 0.00 -6.07 -18.39
C ALA A 231 -1.22 -5.70 -17.54
N TYR A 232 -1.63 -4.44 -17.51
CA TYR A 232 -2.83 -4.01 -16.78
C TYR A 232 -4.15 -4.45 -17.45
N ASN A 233 -4.14 -4.74 -18.74
CA ASN A 233 -5.30 -5.28 -19.45
C ASN A 233 -5.47 -6.80 -19.28
N ALA A 234 -4.48 -7.50 -18.74
CA ALA A 234 -4.63 -8.90 -18.36
C ALA A 234 -5.68 -9.05 -17.25
N ASP A 235 -6.27 -10.25 -17.13
CA ASP A 235 -7.27 -10.54 -16.10
C ASP A 235 -6.70 -10.40 -14.69
N ILE A 236 -5.44 -10.82 -14.52
CA ILE A 236 -4.69 -10.74 -13.27
C ILE A 236 -3.35 -10.05 -13.55
N THR A 237 -3.04 -8.99 -12.82
CA THR A 237 -1.78 -8.25 -12.95
C THR A 237 -0.96 -8.36 -11.67
N TYR A 238 0.24 -8.91 -11.79
CA TYR A 238 1.25 -8.89 -10.72
C TYR A 238 2.10 -7.63 -10.82
N THR A 239 2.26 -6.90 -9.72
CA THR A 239 3.00 -5.64 -9.68
C THR A 239 3.55 -5.37 -8.28
N THR A 240 4.41 -4.37 -8.15
CA THR A 240 4.82 -3.86 -6.84
C THR A 240 3.96 -2.67 -6.41
N ASN A 241 3.90 -2.42 -5.10
CA ASN A 241 3.25 -1.24 -4.53
C ASN A 241 3.79 0.06 -5.16
N ASN A 242 5.12 0.17 -5.32
CA ASN A 242 5.78 1.34 -5.89
C ASN A 242 5.39 1.56 -7.35
N GLU A 243 5.51 0.54 -8.21
CA GLU A 243 5.19 0.69 -9.64
C GLU A 243 3.71 0.99 -9.86
N LEU A 244 2.83 0.33 -9.13
CA LEU A 244 1.40 0.64 -9.16
C LEU A 244 1.12 2.12 -8.86
N GLY A 245 1.77 2.65 -7.82
CA GLY A 245 1.58 4.04 -7.40
C GLY A 245 2.22 5.05 -8.37
N PHE A 246 3.40 4.76 -8.90
CA PHE A 246 4.03 5.62 -9.91
C PHE A 246 3.27 5.58 -11.23
N ASP A 247 2.74 4.44 -11.65
CA ASP A 247 1.89 4.36 -12.84
C ASP A 247 0.60 5.15 -12.65
N TYR A 248 -0.02 5.09 -11.45
CA TYR A 248 -1.17 5.92 -11.12
C TYR A 248 -0.85 7.41 -11.22
N LEU A 249 0.29 7.86 -10.68
CA LEU A 249 0.69 9.25 -10.77
C LEU A 249 0.95 9.66 -12.23
N ARG A 250 1.66 8.84 -13.01
CA ARG A 250 1.91 9.07 -14.45
C ARG A 250 0.60 9.17 -15.23
N ASP A 251 -0.35 8.28 -14.98
CA ASP A 251 -1.66 8.26 -15.65
C ASP A 251 -2.52 9.50 -15.35
N ASN A 252 -2.30 10.13 -14.19
CA ASN A 252 -2.97 11.41 -13.85
C ASN A 252 -2.27 12.65 -14.43
N MET A 253 -1.09 12.48 -15.01
CA MET A 253 -0.34 13.56 -15.65
C MET A 253 -0.49 13.56 -17.17
N VAL A 254 -1.07 12.52 -17.79
CA VAL A 254 -1.27 12.46 -19.24
C VAL A 254 -2.40 13.39 -19.69
N VAL A 255 -2.20 14.01 -20.85
CA VAL A 255 -3.18 14.94 -21.44
C VAL A 255 -4.36 14.19 -22.06
N HIS A 256 -4.10 13.01 -22.65
CA HIS A 256 -5.11 12.21 -23.33
C HIS A 256 -5.38 10.93 -22.57
N LYS A 257 -6.68 10.58 -22.39
CA LYS A 257 -7.12 9.40 -21.65
C LYS A 257 -6.55 8.08 -22.22
N GLU A 258 -6.39 8.02 -23.54
CA GLU A 258 -5.85 6.85 -24.25
C GLU A 258 -4.38 6.56 -23.88
N ASN A 259 -3.68 7.52 -23.34
CA ASN A 259 -2.27 7.37 -22.92
C ASN A 259 -2.14 6.76 -21.51
N ARG A 260 -3.25 6.57 -20.80
CA ARG A 260 -3.23 5.88 -19.50
C ARG A 260 -2.81 4.43 -19.67
N THR A 261 -2.06 3.94 -18.71
CA THR A 261 -1.63 2.53 -18.65
C THR A 261 -2.62 1.68 -17.86
N GLN A 262 -3.17 2.19 -16.77
CA GLN A 262 -4.11 1.49 -15.92
C GLN A 262 -5.55 1.61 -16.44
N ARG A 263 -6.31 0.51 -16.38
CA ARG A 263 -7.73 0.50 -16.77
C ARG A 263 -8.68 0.86 -15.63
N GLY A 264 -8.34 0.56 -14.38
CA GLY A 264 -9.15 0.86 -13.20
C GLY A 264 -8.66 0.13 -11.97
N LEU A 265 -9.13 0.57 -10.81
CA LEU A 265 -8.75 0.04 -9.50
C LEU A 265 -9.93 -0.77 -8.93
N ASN A 266 -10.10 -2.02 -9.41
CA ASN A 266 -11.22 -2.86 -9.02
C ASN A 266 -10.92 -3.67 -7.76
N PHE A 267 -10.03 -4.66 -7.84
CA PHE A 267 -9.67 -5.52 -6.71
C PHE A 267 -8.16 -5.60 -6.54
N ALA A 268 -7.69 -5.32 -5.33
CA ALA A 268 -6.29 -5.50 -4.94
C ALA A 268 -6.17 -6.59 -3.88
N ILE A 269 -5.24 -7.52 -4.12
CA ILE A 269 -4.77 -8.51 -3.14
C ILE A 269 -3.34 -8.12 -2.78
N ILE A 270 -3.12 -7.71 -1.53
CA ILE A 270 -1.82 -7.24 -1.06
C ILE A 270 -1.13 -8.37 -0.30
N ASP A 271 0.07 -8.73 -0.74
CA ASP A 271 0.97 -9.60 0.01
C ASP A 271 1.83 -8.74 0.95
N GLU A 272 2.00 -9.17 2.20
CA GLU A 272 2.62 -8.42 3.29
C GLU A 272 1.92 -7.07 3.56
N VAL A 273 0.64 -7.17 3.95
CA VAL A 273 -0.26 -5.99 4.19
C VAL A 273 0.30 -5.03 5.23
N ASP A 274 0.89 -5.53 6.31
CA ASP A 274 1.52 -4.75 7.37
C ASP A 274 2.64 -3.86 6.83
N SER A 275 3.57 -4.39 6.05
CA SER A 275 4.62 -3.59 5.44
C SER A 275 4.08 -2.49 4.53
N ILE A 276 3.08 -2.79 3.70
CA ILE A 276 2.59 -1.86 2.68
C ILE A 276 1.58 -0.86 3.25
N LEU A 277 0.63 -1.30 4.08
CA LEU A 277 -0.48 -0.47 4.54
C LEU A 277 -0.28 0.14 5.94
N ILE A 278 0.74 -0.30 6.70
CA ILE A 278 1.09 0.24 8.01
C ILE A 278 2.45 0.92 7.93
N ASP A 279 3.54 0.18 7.71
CA ASP A 279 4.90 0.71 7.76
C ASP A 279 5.13 1.80 6.71
N GLU A 280 4.74 1.55 5.46
CA GLU A 280 4.91 2.48 4.33
C GLU A 280 3.68 3.34 4.05
N ALA A 281 2.59 3.21 4.80
CA ALA A 281 1.30 3.83 4.51
C ALA A 281 1.36 5.35 4.28
N ARG A 282 2.18 6.05 5.06
CA ARG A 282 2.33 7.51 5.04
C ARG A 282 3.46 8.00 4.15
N THR A 283 4.30 7.11 3.63
CA THR A 283 5.40 7.49 2.74
C THR A 283 4.82 7.95 1.39
N PRO A 284 5.05 9.20 0.98
CA PRO A 284 4.52 9.69 -0.28
C PRO A 284 5.37 9.21 -1.45
N LEU A 285 4.73 8.73 -2.49
CA LEU A 285 5.31 8.63 -3.82
C LEU A 285 5.27 10.01 -4.47
N ILE A 286 6.39 10.47 -5.01
CA ILE A 286 6.54 11.82 -5.55
C ILE A 286 7.13 11.75 -6.95
N ILE A 287 6.48 12.41 -7.91
CA ILE A 287 7.06 12.71 -9.21
C ILE A 287 7.44 14.18 -9.21
N SER A 288 8.72 14.46 -9.41
CA SER A 288 9.24 15.81 -9.53
C SER A 288 9.67 16.06 -10.97
N GLY A 289 9.50 17.29 -11.44
CA GLY A 289 9.97 17.76 -12.74
C GLY A 289 10.83 19.00 -12.60
N GLY A 290 11.82 19.14 -13.48
CA GLY A 290 12.63 20.35 -13.57
C GLY A 290 11.78 21.51 -14.08
N VAL A 291 11.86 22.66 -13.41
CA VAL A 291 11.37 23.92 -13.93
C VAL A 291 12.61 24.71 -14.35
N ALA A 292 12.80 24.88 -15.65
CA ALA A 292 13.90 25.69 -16.18
C ALA A 292 13.71 27.14 -15.75
N LYS A 293 14.15 27.51 -14.55
CA LYS A 293 14.40 28.91 -14.18
C LYS A 293 15.81 29.24 -14.65
N SER A 294 15.96 30.41 -15.23
CA SER A 294 17.27 30.87 -15.71
C SER A 294 18.24 30.91 -14.51
N ALA A 295 19.34 30.16 -14.57
CA ALA A 295 20.43 30.21 -13.60
C ALA A 295 20.94 31.66 -13.34
N ASN A 296 20.74 32.55 -14.29
CA ASN A 296 21.09 33.96 -14.18
C ASN A 296 20.32 34.69 -13.06
N VAL A 297 19.06 34.33 -12.81
CA VAL A 297 18.25 34.98 -11.76
C VAL A 297 18.81 34.67 -10.36
N TYR A 298 19.27 33.44 -10.13
CA TYR A 298 19.90 33.07 -8.88
C TYR A 298 21.24 33.75 -8.65
N LYS A 299 22.06 33.87 -9.71
CA LYS A 299 23.33 34.61 -9.67
C LYS A 299 23.12 36.10 -9.40
N GLU A 300 22.09 36.69 -10.00
CA GLU A 300 21.74 38.09 -9.77
C GLU A 300 21.24 38.33 -8.35
N ALA A 301 20.38 37.47 -7.84
CA ALA A 301 19.91 37.52 -6.46
C ALA A 301 21.06 37.35 -5.44
N ASP A 302 21.99 36.41 -5.68
CA ASP A 302 23.17 36.20 -4.85
C ASP A 302 24.11 37.44 -4.87
N ARG A 303 24.30 38.04 -6.06
CA ARG A 303 25.07 39.28 -6.17
C ARG A 303 24.46 40.41 -5.32
N VAL A 304 23.14 40.57 -5.35
CA VAL A 304 22.45 41.58 -4.53
C VAL A 304 22.62 41.26 -3.06
N ALA A 305 22.33 40.01 -2.64
CA ALA A 305 22.47 39.60 -1.26
C ALA A 305 23.87 39.85 -0.68
N LYS A 306 24.94 39.57 -1.44
CA LYS A 306 26.34 39.83 -1.03
C LYS A 306 26.71 41.30 -0.93
N ASN A 307 25.97 42.20 -1.55
CA ASN A 307 26.21 43.63 -1.48
C ASN A 307 25.38 44.33 -0.38
N LEU A 308 24.51 43.64 0.32
CA LEU A 308 23.76 44.20 1.45
C LEU A 308 24.63 44.21 2.72
N THR A 309 24.41 45.20 3.56
CA THR A 309 25.08 45.39 4.85
C THR A 309 24.26 44.81 6.03
N LEU A 310 24.87 44.75 7.22
CA LEU A 310 24.20 44.20 8.41
C LEU A 310 22.94 44.96 8.83
N ASP A 311 22.82 46.25 8.43
CA ASP A 311 21.65 47.09 8.72
C ASP A 311 20.48 46.82 7.75
N ASP A 312 20.73 46.15 6.63
CA ASP A 312 19.78 45.92 5.56
C ASP A 312 18.87 44.70 5.82
N TYR A 313 19.23 43.83 6.74
CA TYR A 313 18.49 42.60 6.98
C TYR A 313 18.52 42.17 8.45
N VAL A 314 17.53 41.34 8.84
CA VAL A 314 17.40 40.71 10.17
C VAL A 314 17.39 39.21 10.00
N VAL A 315 18.24 38.52 10.79
CA VAL A 315 18.34 37.04 10.81
C VAL A 315 17.63 36.49 12.03
N ASP A 316 16.64 35.63 11.86
CA ASP A 316 16.08 34.82 12.92
C ASP A 316 16.83 33.45 12.95
N GLU A 317 17.74 33.30 13.89
CA GLU A 317 18.54 32.09 14.04
C GLU A 317 17.73 30.82 14.34
N LYS A 318 16.55 30.95 14.97
CA LYS A 318 15.70 29.80 15.32
C LYS A 318 15.00 29.22 14.11
N THR A 319 14.43 30.09 13.27
CA THR A 319 13.70 29.70 12.06
C THR A 319 14.57 29.66 10.83
N LYS A 320 15.83 30.09 10.92
CA LYS A 320 16.75 30.30 9.79
C LYS A 320 16.16 31.20 8.70
N LYS A 321 15.30 32.14 9.08
CA LYS A 321 14.67 33.08 8.17
C LYS A 321 15.41 34.42 8.18
N VAL A 322 15.65 34.98 7.00
CA VAL A 322 16.25 36.31 6.82
C VAL A 322 15.22 37.22 6.17
N THR A 323 15.04 38.41 6.71
CA THR A 323 14.07 39.41 6.17
C THR A 323 14.77 40.75 5.99
N LEU A 324 14.46 41.44 4.89
CA LEU A 324 14.95 42.79 4.66
C LEU A 324 14.31 43.80 5.60
N THR A 325 15.10 44.80 6.01
CA THR A 325 14.61 46.01 6.66
C THR A 325 14.04 46.98 5.62
N GLU A 326 13.38 48.07 6.04
CA GLU A 326 12.96 49.11 5.08
C GLU A 326 14.11 49.76 4.33
N GLU A 327 15.27 49.92 4.97
CA GLU A 327 16.49 50.39 4.35
C GLU A 327 17.07 49.38 3.37
N GLY A 328 17.05 48.07 3.77
CA GLY A 328 17.49 46.98 2.91
C GLY A 328 16.66 46.83 1.64
N VAL A 329 15.33 47.04 1.73
CA VAL A 329 14.46 47.07 0.54
C VAL A 329 14.90 48.15 -0.45
N LYS A 330 15.10 49.40 0.01
CA LYS A 330 15.57 50.51 -0.84
C LYS A 330 16.93 50.23 -1.43
N HIS A 331 17.82 49.61 -0.65
CA HIS A 331 19.17 49.27 -1.13
C HIS A 331 19.09 48.18 -2.21
N ALA A 332 18.25 47.14 -2.00
CA ALA A 332 18.02 46.10 -3.01
C ALA A 332 17.37 46.67 -4.29
N GLU A 333 16.41 47.60 -4.20
CA GLU A 333 15.80 48.29 -5.31
C GLU A 333 16.84 49.06 -6.15
N ASN A 334 17.74 49.76 -5.48
CA ASN A 334 18.84 50.49 -6.16
C ASN A 334 19.80 49.52 -6.89
N LEU A 335 20.17 48.39 -6.26
CA LEU A 335 21.07 47.40 -6.85
C LEU A 335 20.46 46.67 -8.05
N LEU A 336 19.12 46.49 -8.03
CA LEU A 336 18.35 45.84 -9.09
C LEU A 336 17.81 46.81 -10.15
N HIS A 337 17.97 48.13 -9.93
CA HIS A 337 17.39 49.20 -10.77
C HIS A 337 15.85 49.06 -10.89
N LEU A 338 15.18 48.79 -9.78
CA LEU A 338 13.73 48.64 -9.68
C LEU A 338 13.11 49.83 -8.92
N ASP A 339 11.95 50.30 -9.37
CA ASP A 339 11.18 51.32 -8.68
C ASP A 339 10.44 50.81 -7.42
N ASN A 340 10.02 49.53 -7.48
CA ASN A 340 9.35 48.84 -6.37
C ASN A 340 9.67 47.35 -6.41
N LEU A 341 10.37 46.86 -5.41
CA LEU A 341 10.76 45.45 -5.27
C LEU A 341 9.54 44.53 -5.20
N TYR A 342 8.50 44.93 -4.47
CA TYR A 342 7.30 44.10 -4.22
C TYR A 342 6.19 44.25 -5.28
N ASP A 343 6.48 44.89 -6.44
CA ASP A 343 5.54 44.84 -7.58
C ASP A 343 5.34 43.39 -8.03
N ILE A 344 4.11 43.03 -8.42
CA ILE A 344 3.72 41.67 -8.86
C ILE A 344 4.66 41.14 -9.96
N LYS A 345 5.09 41.98 -10.87
CA LYS A 345 6.04 41.62 -11.96
C LYS A 345 7.41 41.20 -11.44
N ASN A 346 7.81 41.63 -10.24
CA ASN A 346 9.10 41.33 -9.62
C ASN A 346 9.04 40.14 -8.64
N SER A 347 7.89 39.45 -8.50
CA SER A 347 7.65 38.38 -7.53
C SER A 347 8.69 37.26 -7.62
N VAL A 348 9.17 36.91 -8.81
CA VAL A 348 10.22 35.90 -9.00
C VAL A 348 11.55 36.37 -8.42
N MET A 349 11.92 37.66 -8.65
CA MET A 349 13.16 38.24 -8.10
C MET A 349 13.09 38.32 -6.57
N VAL A 350 11.96 38.77 -6.00
CA VAL A 350 11.74 38.80 -4.55
C VAL A 350 11.93 37.42 -3.91
N HIS A 351 11.30 36.39 -4.50
CA HIS A 351 11.46 35.04 -4.02
C HIS A 351 12.93 34.54 -4.04
N ASN A 352 13.62 34.77 -5.14
CA ASN A 352 15.01 34.35 -5.28
C ASN A 352 15.95 35.18 -4.39
N LEU A 353 15.67 36.45 -4.16
CA LEU A 353 16.41 37.28 -3.21
C LEU A 353 16.24 36.80 -1.76
N ASP A 354 15.03 36.46 -1.35
CA ASP A 354 14.78 35.85 -0.03
C ASP A 354 15.58 34.56 0.17
N LYS A 355 15.64 33.71 -0.86
CA LYS A 355 16.44 32.48 -0.82
C LYS A 355 17.93 32.74 -0.82
N ALA A 356 18.40 33.76 -1.60
CA ALA A 356 19.79 34.16 -1.59
C ALA A 356 20.24 34.73 -0.24
N LEU A 357 19.40 35.55 0.41
CA LEU A 357 19.63 36.05 1.77
C LEU A 357 19.73 34.89 2.78
N THR A 358 18.78 33.96 2.71
CA THR A 358 18.77 32.77 3.58
C THR A 358 20.01 31.94 3.36
N ALA A 359 20.41 31.69 2.12
CA ALA A 359 21.60 30.93 1.74
C ALA A 359 22.89 31.58 2.26
N ASN A 360 23.02 32.91 2.12
CA ASN A 360 24.22 33.62 2.50
C ASN A 360 24.38 33.81 4.02
N TYR A 361 23.29 34.09 4.74
CA TYR A 361 23.36 34.56 6.13
C TYR A 361 22.82 33.56 7.15
N ALA A 362 21.96 32.61 6.79
CA ALA A 362 21.41 31.61 7.71
C ALA A 362 21.97 30.20 7.54
N PHE A 363 22.51 29.85 6.33
CA PHE A 363 23.09 28.55 6.06
C PHE A 363 24.61 28.59 5.96
N LYS A 364 25.29 27.73 6.72
CA LYS A 364 26.74 27.70 6.86
C LYS A 364 27.32 26.47 6.18
N ARG A 365 28.36 26.70 5.35
CA ARG A 365 29.16 25.62 4.78
C ARG A 365 29.83 24.82 5.89
N ASP A 366 30.00 23.52 5.68
CA ASP A 366 30.59 22.54 6.60
C ASP A 366 29.77 22.29 7.89
N VAL A 367 28.57 22.89 7.99
CA VAL A 367 27.61 22.70 9.07
C VAL A 367 26.27 22.21 8.51
N ASP A 368 25.67 22.96 7.60
CA ASP A 368 24.35 22.66 7.00
C ASP A 368 24.49 21.91 5.68
N TYR A 369 25.60 22.15 4.98
CA TYR A 369 25.92 21.53 3.70
C TYR A 369 27.44 21.50 3.48
N VAL A 370 27.89 20.61 2.58
CA VAL A 370 29.26 20.57 2.06
C VAL A 370 29.24 20.73 0.54
N VAL A 371 30.39 21.11 -0.02
CA VAL A 371 30.58 21.22 -1.48
C VAL A 371 31.62 20.19 -1.89
N GLU A 372 31.20 19.22 -2.71
CA GLU A 372 32.07 18.17 -3.26
C GLU A 372 31.76 17.98 -4.75
N ASN A 373 32.81 17.84 -5.57
CA ASN A 373 32.69 17.57 -7.02
C ASN A 373 31.73 18.50 -7.76
N ASP A 374 31.80 19.81 -7.49
CA ASP A 374 30.91 20.83 -8.05
C ASP A 374 29.43 20.64 -7.69
N GLN A 375 29.12 20.00 -6.55
CA GLN A 375 27.79 19.76 -6.05
C GLN A 375 27.65 20.15 -4.58
N VAL A 376 26.48 20.68 -4.23
CA VAL A 376 26.08 20.94 -2.85
C VAL A 376 25.43 19.68 -2.29
N LEU A 377 25.93 19.18 -1.17
CA LEU A 377 25.40 18.01 -0.45
C LEU A 377 24.89 18.44 0.94
N ILE A 378 23.67 18.06 1.28
CA ILE A 378 23.07 18.39 2.58
C ILE A 378 23.72 17.56 3.68
N VAL A 379 23.99 18.19 4.82
CA VAL A 379 24.39 17.52 6.06
C VAL A 379 23.17 17.32 6.95
N ASP A 380 22.88 16.10 7.35
CA ASP A 380 21.84 15.81 8.34
C ASP A 380 22.29 16.33 9.71
N THR A 381 21.55 17.29 10.25
CA THR A 381 21.87 17.95 11.54
C THR A 381 21.86 17.01 12.74
N PHE A 382 21.15 15.86 12.65
CA PHE A 382 21.08 14.88 13.74
C PHE A 382 22.19 13.82 13.69
N THR A 383 22.54 13.36 12.50
CA THR A 383 23.48 12.26 12.32
C THR A 383 24.83 12.71 11.78
N GLY A 384 24.95 13.94 11.28
CA GLY A 384 26.16 14.45 10.61
C GLY A 384 26.48 13.75 9.27
N ARG A 385 25.55 12.94 8.73
CA ARG A 385 25.74 12.20 7.48
C ARG A 385 25.41 13.05 6.26
N LEU A 386 26.13 12.81 5.16
CA LEU A 386 25.82 13.42 3.88
C LEU A 386 24.58 12.76 3.25
N MET A 387 23.64 13.58 2.82
CA MET A 387 22.39 13.14 2.22
C MET A 387 22.47 13.22 0.70
N HIS A 388 23.01 12.19 0.06
CA HIS A 388 23.08 12.12 -1.41
C HIS A 388 21.69 12.07 -2.06
N GLY A 389 21.54 12.80 -3.16
CA GLY A 389 20.29 12.84 -3.94
C GLY A 389 19.15 13.64 -3.31
N ARG A 390 19.37 14.30 -2.17
CA ARG A 390 18.42 15.24 -1.56
C ARG A 390 18.80 16.68 -1.86
N GLN A 391 17.79 17.54 -1.98
CA GLN A 391 17.95 18.98 -2.21
C GLN A 391 17.11 19.76 -1.20
N PHE A 392 17.57 20.97 -0.86
CA PHE A 392 16.72 21.93 -0.16
C PHE A 392 15.58 22.38 -1.08
N SER A 393 14.39 22.59 -0.50
CA SER A 393 13.19 22.95 -1.24
C SER A 393 13.14 24.44 -1.63
N GLU A 394 12.19 24.76 -2.49
CA GLU A 394 11.79 26.14 -2.85
C GLU A 394 12.92 27.03 -3.40
N GLY A 395 13.86 26.46 -4.13
CA GLY A 395 14.96 27.24 -4.73
C GLY A 395 16.13 27.57 -3.79
N LEU A 396 16.07 27.14 -2.50
CA LEU A 396 17.17 27.37 -1.56
C LEU A 396 18.44 26.61 -1.97
N HIS A 397 18.29 25.39 -2.52
CA HIS A 397 19.43 24.61 -2.99
C HIS A 397 20.18 25.35 -4.11
N GLN A 398 19.46 25.87 -5.09
CA GLN A 398 20.00 26.67 -6.19
C GLN A 398 20.60 27.99 -5.70
N ALA A 399 20.04 28.60 -4.67
CA ALA A 399 20.60 29.80 -4.07
C ALA A 399 21.94 29.50 -3.36
N ILE A 400 22.08 28.30 -2.71
CA ILE A 400 23.35 27.85 -2.13
C ILE A 400 24.36 27.51 -3.24
N GLU A 401 23.94 26.87 -4.32
CA GLU A 401 24.79 26.61 -5.49
C GLU A 401 25.30 27.92 -6.10
N ALA A 402 24.46 28.97 -6.20
CA ALA A 402 24.87 30.31 -6.65
C ALA A 402 25.88 30.95 -5.68
N LYS A 403 25.64 30.86 -4.36
CA LYS A 403 26.55 31.37 -3.30
C LYS A 403 27.93 30.76 -3.41
N GLU A 404 28.00 29.43 -3.61
CA GLU A 404 29.27 28.69 -3.68
C GLU A 404 29.90 28.70 -5.07
N ASN A 405 29.26 29.34 -6.07
CA ASN A 405 29.71 29.39 -7.46
C ASN A 405 29.90 28.01 -8.12
N VAL A 406 29.11 27.05 -7.75
CA VAL A 406 29.05 25.72 -8.39
C VAL A 406 27.99 25.71 -9.50
N THR A 407 27.90 24.62 -10.29
CA THR A 407 26.89 24.48 -11.32
C THR A 407 25.49 24.50 -10.70
N ILE A 408 24.66 25.47 -11.15
CA ILE A 408 23.27 25.61 -10.66
C ILE A 408 22.39 24.60 -11.39
N ASN A 409 21.85 23.65 -10.64
CA ASN A 409 20.93 22.64 -11.15
C ASN A 409 19.51 23.21 -11.32
N GLU A 410 18.70 22.57 -12.15
CA GLU A 410 17.30 22.98 -12.32
C GLU A 410 16.51 22.78 -11.00
N GLU A 411 15.65 23.74 -10.69
CA GLU A 411 14.75 23.64 -9.55
C GLU A 411 13.75 22.51 -9.80
N THR A 412 13.66 21.54 -8.87
CA THR A 412 12.68 20.46 -8.96
C THR A 412 11.37 20.88 -8.32
N LYS A 413 10.28 20.85 -9.10
CA LYS A 413 8.93 21.07 -8.61
C LYS A 413 8.21 19.75 -8.48
N THR A 414 7.55 19.52 -7.35
CA THR A 414 6.65 18.36 -7.21
C THR A 414 5.47 18.51 -8.16
N LEU A 415 5.37 17.61 -9.11
CA LEU A 415 4.32 17.58 -10.13
C LEU A 415 3.11 16.76 -9.66
N ALA A 416 3.35 15.63 -9.01
CA ALA A 416 2.32 14.76 -8.49
C ALA A 416 2.81 14.00 -7.25
N THR A 417 1.91 13.75 -6.32
CA THR A 417 2.19 12.98 -5.11
C THR A 417 0.98 12.19 -4.66
N ILE A 418 1.20 11.01 -4.10
CA ILE A 418 0.18 10.18 -3.45
C ILE A 418 0.82 9.32 -2.36
N THR A 419 0.11 9.05 -1.27
CA THR A 419 0.50 8.05 -0.28
C THR A 419 -0.12 6.69 -0.63
N PHE A 420 0.49 5.58 -0.19
CA PHE A 420 -0.10 4.25 -0.38
C PHE A 420 -1.49 4.16 0.25
N GLN A 421 -1.69 4.73 1.43
CA GLN A 421 -2.98 4.77 2.10
C GLN A 421 -4.08 5.37 1.21
N ASN A 422 -3.79 6.48 0.51
CA ASN A 422 -4.76 7.12 -0.36
C ASN A 422 -4.97 6.32 -1.66
N LEU A 423 -3.89 5.75 -2.22
CA LEU A 423 -3.97 4.93 -3.42
C LEU A 423 -4.87 3.70 -3.21
N PHE A 424 -4.61 2.93 -2.15
CA PHE A 424 -5.36 1.70 -1.90
C PHE A 424 -6.81 1.92 -1.49
N ARG A 425 -7.15 3.09 -0.93
CA ARG A 425 -8.55 3.47 -0.67
C ARG A 425 -9.41 3.66 -1.92
N MET A 426 -8.80 3.83 -3.08
CA MET A 426 -9.53 4.00 -4.34
C MET A 426 -9.97 2.68 -4.97
N TYR A 427 -9.50 1.54 -4.47
CA TYR A 427 -9.98 0.25 -4.93
C TYR A 427 -11.40 -0.01 -4.48
N ASN A 428 -12.23 -0.58 -5.37
CA ASN A 428 -13.58 -1.01 -5.03
C ASN A 428 -13.56 -2.11 -3.98
N LYS A 429 -12.54 -2.98 -4.03
CA LYS A 429 -12.31 -4.08 -3.10
C LYS A 429 -10.84 -4.21 -2.77
N LEU A 430 -10.55 -4.30 -1.48
CA LEU A 430 -9.20 -4.44 -0.95
C LEU A 430 -9.14 -5.63 -0.01
N ALA A 431 -8.12 -6.46 -0.16
CA ALA A 431 -7.84 -7.59 0.72
C ALA A 431 -6.34 -7.88 0.71
N GLY A 432 -5.91 -8.74 1.60
CA GLY A 432 -4.51 -9.14 1.59
C GLY A 432 -4.18 -10.18 2.64
N MET A 433 -2.89 -10.40 2.81
CA MET A 433 -2.34 -11.37 3.74
C MET A 433 -1.01 -10.90 4.31
N THR A 434 -0.71 -11.40 5.50
CA THR A 434 0.58 -11.22 6.16
C THR A 434 0.82 -12.35 7.14
N GLY A 435 2.07 -12.54 7.57
CA GLY A 435 2.45 -13.47 8.64
C GLY A 435 2.40 -12.87 10.04
N THR A 436 2.22 -11.56 10.17
CA THR A 436 2.48 -10.75 11.38
C THR A 436 1.35 -9.81 11.78
N ALA A 437 0.13 -9.97 11.22
CA ALA A 437 -1.02 -9.09 11.50
C ALA A 437 -1.36 -8.95 12.99
N LYS A 438 -1.10 -9.99 13.78
CA LYS A 438 -1.42 -9.99 15.21
C LYS A 438 -0.60 -8.99 16.02
N THR A 439 0.60 -8.63 15.56
CA THR A 439 1.45 -7.64 16.23
C THR A 439 0.93 -6.23 16.03
N GLU A 440 0.24 -5.99 14.92
CA GLU A 440 -0.30 -4.70 14.48
C GLU A 440 -1.84 -4.60 14.65
N GLU A 441 -2.42 -5.42 15.53
CA GLU A 441 -3.89 -5.53 15.70
C GLU A 441 -4.55 -4.22 16.19
N GLU A 442 -3.79 -3.35 16.84
CA GLU A 442 -4.30 -2.09 17.40
C GLU A 442 -4.22 -0.90 16.39
N GLU A 443 -3.44 -1.02 15.32
CA GLU A 443 -3.29 -0.02 14.24
C GLU A 443 -4.19 -0.31 13.04
#